data_6e15c87a851cd1ad31374c2b3877a06b
#
_entry.id   6e15c87a851cd1ad31374c2b3877a06b
#
_cell.length_a   1.000
_cell.length_b   1.000
_cell.length_c   1.000
_cell.angle_alpha   90.00
_cell.angle_beta   90.00
_cell.angle_gamma   90.00
#
_symmetry.space_group_name_H-M   'P 1'
#
loop_
_entity.id
_entity.type
_entity.pdbx_description
1 polymer ?
#
loop_
_entity_poly.entity_id
_entity_poly.type
_entity_poly.pdbx_seq_one_letter_code
_entity_poly.pdbx_strand_id
1 'polypeptide(L)'
;MTTSMTTSLPSTLDLSRVNDGNDGRHDFNFIAGRWLVSNRRLKKRLQGCTDWESFEAVQDGALLLGGLGNMNDLVTEDQGTLGMALRFFNPQDRLWSIYWVSQSDGLLQPPVVGAFAHGAGRFEGNDSHEGRPVRVRFLWSDITPASARWEQAFSVDGGRHWETNWVMNLARPAYHVAHH
;
A
#
# COMPACT_ATOMS: atom_id res chain seq x y z
N MET A 1 -27.03 4.21 27.96
CA MET A 1 -27.42 3.88 26.58
C MET A 1 -26.14 3.67 25.79
N THR A 2 -25.78 2.42 25.57
CA THR A 2 -24.51 2.05 24.94
C THR A 2 -24.79 1.80 23.47
N THR A 3 -24.38 2.71 22.60
CA THR A 3 -24.55 2.57 21.15
C THR A 3 -23.47 1.64 20.62
N SER A 4 -23.84 0.43 20.26
CA SER A 4 -22.97 -0.53 19.58
C SER A 4 -22.76 -0.09 18.13
N MET A 5 -21.53 0.30 17.78
CA MET A 5 -21.17 0.52 16.38
C MET A 5 -20.88 -0.82 15.73
N THR A 6 -21.81 -1.29 14.93
CA THR A 6 -21.61 -2.47 14.09
C THR A 6 -20.82 -2.04 12.85
N THR A 7 -19.51 -2.35 12.84
CA THR A 7 -18.67 -2.21 11.65
C THR A 7 -19.06 -3.31 10.66
N SER A 8 -19.77 -2.97 9.60
CA SER A 8 -20.05 -3.92 8.53
C SER A 8 -18.79 -4.17 7.73
N LEU A 9 -18.30 -5.41 7.77
CA LEU A 9 -17.24 -5.93 6.93
C LEU A 9 -17.69 -5.93 5.45
N PRO A 10 -16.76 -5.71 4.50
CA PRO A 10 -17.10 -5.82 3.08
C PRO A 10 -17.55 -7.25 2.77
N SER A 11 -18.76 -7.37 2.25
CA SER A 11 -19.33 -8.63 1.79
C SER A 11 -18.61 -9.12 0.54
N THR A 12 -18.00 -10.25 0.67
CA THR A 12 -17.35 -11.22 -0.23
C THR A 12 -15.87 -11.40 0.06
N LEU A 13 -15.58 -12.05 1.18
CA LEU A 13 -14.32 -12.78 1.32
C LEU A 13 -14.44 -14.02 0.42
N ASP A 14 -13.58 -14.11 -0.57
CA ASP A 14 -13.44 -15.31 -1.40
C ASP A 14 -12.88 -16.45 -0.55
N LEU A 15 -13.76 -17.37 -0.12
CA LEU A 15 -13.43 -18.54 0.68
C LEU A 15 -12.69 -19.62 -0.11
N SER A 16 -12.42 -19.43 -1.42
CA SER A 16 -11.69 -20.39 -2.26
C SER A 16 -10.23 -20.60 -1.83
N ARG A 17 -9.67 -19.67 -1.03
CA ARG A 17 -8.32 -19.79 -0.45
C ARG A 17 -8.20 -20.83 0.67
N VAL A 18 -9.28 -21.48 1.07
CA VAL A 18 -9.29 -22.38 2.23
C VAL A 18 -8.59 -23.72 1.96
N ASN A 19 -8.38 -24.09 0.70
CA ASN A 19 -7.97 -25.45 0.32
C ASN A 19 -6.55 -25.62 -0.23
N ASP A 20 -5.79 -24.54 -0.47
CA ASP A 20 -4.46 -24.64 -1.10
C ASP A 20 -3.27 -24.44 -0.15
N GLY A 21 -3.52 -24.32 1.15
CA GLY A 21 -2.47 -24.05 2.15
C GLY A 21 -1.93 -22.61 2.12
N ASN A 22 -2.40 -21.78 1.20
CA ASN A 22 -2.04 -20.37 1.10
C ASN A 22 -3.07 -19.51 1.85
N ASP A 23 -2.74 -19.11 3.07
CA ASP A 23 -3.61 -18.25 3.88
C ASP A 23 -3.43 -16.75 3.59
N GLY A 24 -2.55 -16.39 2.66
CA GLY A 24 -2.25 -15.00 2.28
C GLY A 24 -1.03 -14.40 3.00
N ARG A 25 -0.41 -15.11 3.97
CA ARG A 25 0.74 -14.60 4.73
C ARG A 25 1.96 -14.28 3.87
N HIS A 26 2.08 -14.88 2.69
CA HIS A 26 3.20 -14.70 1.79
C HIS A 26 2.91 -13.72 0.63
N ASP A 27 1.70 -13.19 0.55
CA ASP A 27 1.26 -12.35 -0.57
C ASP A 27 2.10 -11.08 -0.74
N PHE A 28 2.68 -10.54 0.34
CA PHE A 28 3.59 -9.40 0.30
C PHE A 28 5.08 -9.74 0.25
N ASN A 29 5.47 -11.00 0.07
CA ASN A 29 6.89 -11.37 0.03
C ASN A 29 7.66 -10.70 -1.13
N PHE A 30 6.96 -10.30 -2.19
CA PHE A 30 7.56 -9.58 -3.31
C PHE A 30 8.17 -8.23 -2.91
N ILE A 31 7.75 -7.65 -1.77
CA ILE A 31 8.26 -6.34 -1.32
C ILE A 31 9.74 -6.39 -0.90
N ALA A 32 10.23 -7.59 -0.50
CA ALA A 32 11.60 -7.76 -0.03
C ALA A 32 12.63 -7.40 -1.10
N GLY A 33 13.73 -6.77 -0.66
CA GLY A 33 14.82 -6.32 -1.52
C GLY A 33 14.59 -4.94 -2.11
N ARG A 34 15.46 -4.56 -3.05
CA ARG A 34 15.51 -3.23 -3.65
C ARG A 34 14.58 -3.10 -4.84
N TRP A 35 13.89 -1.97 -4.92
CA TRP A 35 13.05 -1.55 -6.02
C TRP A 35 13.39 -0.13 -6.46
N LEU A 36 13.41 0.10 -7.76
CA LEU A 36 13.37 1.43 -8.37
C LEU A 36 11.90 1.81 -8.55
N VAL A 37 11.52 3.01 -8.13
CA VAL A 37 10.12 3.42 -8.03
C VAL A 37 9.90 4.71 -8.79
N SER A 38 9.19 4.63 -9.92
CA SER A 38 8.72 5.82 -10.64
C SER A 38 7.39 6.26 -10.07
N ASN A 39 7.34 7.47 -9.56
CA ASN A 39 6.18 8.03 -8.87
C ASN A 39 5.47 9.06 -9.75
N ARG A 40 4.14 9.06 -9.67
CA ARG A 40 3.27 10.15 -10.13
C ARG A 40 2.29 10.49 -9.01
N ARG A 41 2.24 11.75 -8.61
CA ARG A 41 1.39 12.22 -7.51
C ARG A 41 0.66 13.49 -7.90
N LEU A 42 -0.65 13.59 -7.61
CA LEU A 42 -1.41 14.83 -7.79
C LEU A 42 -0.85 15.93 -6.90
N LYS A 43 -0.62 17.09 -7.47
CA LYS A 43 -0.12 18.27 -6.74
C LYS A 43 -1.14 18.75 -5.70
N LYS A 44 -2.43 18.64 -6.01
CA LYS A 44 -3.53 18.96 -5.09
C LYS A 44 -4.56 17.85 -5.15
N ARG A 45 -4.95 17.34 -3.99
CA ARG A 45 -5.90 16.24 -3.85
C ARG A 45 -7.28 16.75 -3.50
N LEU A 46 -8.32 16.10 -4.00
CA LEU A 46 -9.74 16.39 -3.71
C LEU A 46 -10.17 17.82 -4.10
N GLN A 47 -9.50 18.42 -5.07
CA GLN A 47 -9.74 19.79 -5.54
C GLN A 47 -9.96 19.85 -7.06
N GLY A 48 -10.23 18.71 -7.72
CA GLY A 48 -10.39 18.63 -9.18
C GLY A 48 -9.09 18.94 -9.95
N CYS A 49 -7.94 18.82 -9.29
CA CYS A 49 -6.63 19.06 -9.90
C CYS A 49 -6.30 17.95 -10.89
N THR A 50 -5.76 18.32 -12.06
CA THR A 50 -5.26 17.40 -13.08
C THR A 50 -3.75 17.45 -13.24
N ASP A 51 -3.07 18.30 -12.46
CA ASP A 51 -1.62 18.44 -12.50
C ASP A 51 -0.94 17.38 -11.65
N TRP A 52 -0.07 16.61 -12.29
CA TRP A 52 0.73 15.58 -11.67
C TRP A 52 2.18 16.00 -11.59
N GLU A 53 2.82 15.73 -10.47
CA GLU A 53 4.29 15.73 -10.38
C GLU A 53 4.80 14.31 -10.56
N SER A 54 6.01 14.18 -11.12
CA SER A 54 6.70 12.90 -11.27
C SER A 54 8.06 12.99 -10.59
N PHE A 55 8.45 11.93 -9.90
CA PHE A 55 9.75 11.82 -9.26
C PHE A 55 10.17 10.35 -9.11
N GLU A 56 11.48 10.13 -9.04
CA GLU A 56 12.05 8.80 -8.85
C GLU A 56 12.43 8.60 -7.38
N ALA A 57 12.29 7.37 -6.93
CA ALA A 57 12.66 6.95 -5.59
C ALA A 57 13.24 5.54 -5.59
N VAL A 58 13.89 5.19 -4.51
CA VAL A 58 14.33 3.82 -4.21
C VAL A 58 13.56 3.34 -2.99
N GLN A 59 13.21 2.08 -2.99
CA GLN A 59 12.57 1.40 -1.89
C GLN A 59 13.40 0.15 -1.53
N ASP A 60 13.75 0.02 -0.26
CA ASP A 60 14.38 -1.18 0.28
C ASP A 60 13.41 -1.87 1.24
N GLY A 61 13.00 -3.09 0.91
CA GLY A 61 12.03 -3.87 1.67
C GLY A 61 12.67 -5.02 2.45
N ALA A 62 12.20 -5.24 3.67
CA ALA A 62 12.62 -6.34 4.54
C ALA A 62 11.43 -7.09 5.12
N LEU A 63 11.54 -8.42 5.20
CA LEU A 63 10.57 -9.26 5.90
C LEU A 63 10.83 -9.21 7.41
N LEU A 64 9.75 -9.22 8.19
CA LEU A 64 9.75 -9.17 9.65
C LEU A 64 8.93 -10.35 10.22
N LEU A 65 9.15 -10.68 11.47
CA LEU A 65 8.34 -11.65 12.23
C LEU A 65 8.18 -13.00 11.51
N GLY A 66 9.25 -13.48 10.86
CA GLY A 66 9.20 -14.76 10.13
C GLY A 66 8.24 -14.76 8.93
N GLY A 67 7.98 -13.57 8.34
CA GLY A 67 7.09 -13.40 7.19
C GLY A 67 5.67 -12.91 7.54
N LEU A 68 5.32 -12.79 8.83
CA LEU A 68 4.05 -12.20 9.25
C LEU A 68 4.04 -10.67 9.19
N GLY A 69 5.16 -10.06 8.85
CA GLY A 69 5.29 -8.63 8.67
C GLY A 69 6.35 -8.29 7.65
N ASN A 70 6.32 -7.06 7.19
CA ASN A 70 7.38 -6.47 6.37
C ASN A 70 7.41 -4.95 6.53
N MET A 71 8.49 -4.37 6.09
CA MET A 71 8.66 -2.92 6.02
C MET A 71 9.37 -2.53 4.73
N ASN A 72 9.20 -1.30 4.32
CA ASN A 72 10.07 -0.62 3.38
C ASN A 72 10.10 0.87 3.68
N ASP A 73 11.22 1.50 3.37
CA ASP A 73 11.31 2.96 3.24
C ASP A 73 11.06 3.39 1.79
N LEU A 74 10.87 4.68 1.58
CA LEU A 74 10.79 5.32 0.28
C LEU A 74 11.75 6.50 0.29
N VAL A 75 12.82 6.42 -0.50
CA VAL A 75 13.93 7.37 -0.47
C VAL A 75 14.10 8.03 -1.83
N THR A 76 14.15 9.36 -1.86
CA THR A 76 14.48 10.16 -3.04
C THR A 76 15.89 10.71 -2.94
N GLU A 77 16.51 11.04 -4.07
CA GLU A 77 17.85 11.58 -4.11
C GLU A 77 17.93 13.00 -3.50
N ASP A 78 16.91 13.80 -3.78
CA ASP A 78 16.84 15.22 -3.40
C ASP A 78 16.31 15.48 -1.98
N GLN A 79 15.36 14.67 -1.49
CA GLN A 79 14.69 14.89 -0.21
C GLN A 79 15.04 13.84 0.86
N GLY A 80 15.80 12.81 0.48
CA GLY A 80 16.08 11.68 1.36
C GLY A 80 14.85 10.81 1.59
N THR A 81 14.69 10.27 2.79
CA THR A 81 13.55 9.41 3.14
C THR A 81 12.25 10.21 3.19
N LEU A 82 11.28 9.87 2.37
CA LEU A 82 9.93 10.45 2.43
C LEU A 82 9.07 9.85 3.53
N GLY A 83 9.30 8.58 3.84
CA GLY A 83 8.58 7.85 4.86
C GLY A 83 8.83 6.34 4.75
N MET A 84 8.08 5.60 5.56
CA MET A 84 8.14 4.14 5.56
C MET A 84 6.76 3.52 5.65
N ALA A 85 6.62 2.34 5.06
CA ALA A 85 5.45 1.50 5.21
C ALA A 85 5.77 0.31 6.13
N LEU A 86 4.85 -0.01 7.03
CA LEU A 86 4.84 -1.21 7.86
C LEU A 86 3.62 -2.03 7.49
N ARG A 87 3.77 -3.34 7.35
CA ARG A 87 2.65 -4.25 7.05
C ARG A 87 2.68 -5.44 7.96
N PHE A 88 1.52 -5.81 8.47
CA PHE A 88 1.37 -6.97 9.35
C PHE A 88 0.19 -7.82 8.91
N PHE A 89 0.39 -9.12 8.89
CA PHE A 89 -0.64 -10.12 8.59
C PHE A 89 -1.28 -10.64 9.88
N ASN A 90 -2.62 -10.62 9.92
CA ASN A 90 -3.38 -11.28 10.98
C ASN A 90 -3.81 -12.68 10.50
N PRO A 91 -3.26 -13.77 11.08
CA PRO A 91 -3.62 -15.12 10.65
C PRO A 91 -5.07 -15.52 10.96
N GLN A 92 -5.71 -14.89 11.95
CA GLN A 92 -7.09 -15.19 12.31
C GLN A 92 -8.08 -14.65 11.27
N ASP A 93 -7.88 -13.39 10.87
CA ASP A 93 -8.76 -12.70 9.93
C ASP A 93 -8.29 -12.91 8.48
N ARG A 94 -7.06 -13.40 8.29
CA ARG A 94 -6.36 -13.53 6.98
C ARG A 94 -6.28 -12.21 6.23
N LEU A 95 -6.05 -11.14 6.97
CA LEU A 95 -5.96 -9.78 6.44
C LEU A 95 -4.59 -9.18 6.74
N TRP A 96 -4.15 -8.32 5.84
CA TRP A 96 -3.01 -7.44 6.04
C TRP A 96 -3.47 -6.07 6.48
N SER A 97 -2.75 -5.47 7.43
CA SER A 97 -2.86 -4.06 7.81
C SER A 97 -1.62 -3.33 7.31
N ILE A 98 -1.80 -2.24 6.59
CA ILE A 98 -0.72 -1.42 6.02
C ILE A 98 -0.76 -0.06 6.70
N TYR A 99 0.36 0.32 7.30
CA TYR A 99 0.59 1.60 7.97
C TYR A 99 1.62 2.41 7.20
N TRP A 100 1.45 3.72 7.19
CA TRP A 100 2.43 4.67 6.67
C TRP A 100 2.89 5.60 7.78
N VAL A 101 4.18 5.91 7.81
CA VAL A 101 4.78 6.94 8.65
C VAL A 101 5.48 7.92 7.73
N SER A 102 5.06 9.18 7.74
CA SER A 102 5.72 10.23 6.96
C SER A 102 6.90 10.81 7.73
N GLN A 103 7.99 11.13 7.04
CA GLN A 103 9.11 11.85 7.64
C GLN A 103 8.69 13.25 8.12
N SER A 104 7.69 13.87 7.50
CA SER A 104 7.27 15.24 7.81
C SER A 104 6.71 15.41 9.21
N ASP A 105 6.10 14.38 9.78
CA ASP A 105 5.46 14.44 11.11
C ASP A 105 5.82 13.28 12.04
N GLY A 106 6.35 12.17 11.50
CA GLY A 106 6.70 10.98 12.27
C GLY A 106 5.49 10.24 12.87
N LEU A 107 4.29 10.56 12.42
CA LEU A 107 3.06 9.96 12.95
C LEU A 107 2.68 8.70 12.17
N LEU A 108 2.34 7.66 12.91
CA LEU A 108 1.78 6.43 12.34
C LEU A 108 0.35 6.73 11.88
N GLN A 109 0.13 6.69 10.56
CA GLN A 109 -1.18 6.93 9.99
C GLN A 109 -2.14 5.75 10.27
N PRO A 110 -3.47 5.98 10.31
CA PRO A 110 -4.44 4.91 10.41
C PRO A 110 -4.23 3.86 9.30
N PRO A 111 -4.37 2.55 9.60
CA PRO A 111 -4.10 1.52 8.62
C PRO A 111 -5.18 1.43 7.55
N VAL A 112 -4.77 1.02 6.37
CA VAL A 112 -5.65 0.39 5.39
C VAL A 112 -5.56 -1.13 5.55
N VAL A 113 -6.69 -1.81 5.49
CA VAL A 113 -6.80 -3.26 5.76
C VAL A 113 -7.41 -3.96 4.55
N GLY A 114 -6.90 -5.12 4.22
CA GLY A 114 -7.38 -5.90 3.10
C GLY A 114 -6.55 -7.14 2.80
N ALA A 115 -6.70 -7.66 1.59
CA ALA A 115 -6.05 -8.88 1.14
C ALA A 115 -5.78 -8.85 -0.36
N PHE A 116 -5.04 -9.87 -0.81
CA PHE A 116 -4.87 -10.16 -2.23
C PHE A 116 -5.88 -11.19 -2.71
N ALA A 117 -6.35 -11.01 -3.95
CA ALA A 117 -7.15 -11.95 -4.69
C ALA A 117 -6.80 -11.86 -6.17
N HIS A 118 -6.69 -13.01 -6.85
CA HIS A 118 -6.43 -13.08 -8.29
C HIS A 118 -5.20 -12.26 -8.75
N GLY A 119 -4.13 -12.25 -7.94
CA GLY A 119 -2.89 -11.54 -8.25
C GLY A 119 -2.93 -10.03 -8.01
N ALA A 120 -4.00 -9.49 -7.44
CA ALA A 120 -4.13 -8.08 -7.09
C ALA A 120 -4.47 -7.90 -5.60
N GLY A 121 -3.99 -6.83 -5.00
CA GLY A 121 -4.27 -6.48 -3.60
C GLY A 121 -5.19 -5.27 -3.50
N ARG A 122 -6.17 -5.31 -2.58
CA ARG A 122 -7.05 -4.18 -2.29
C ARG A 122 -7.14 -3.97 -0.78
N PHE A 123 -6.84 -2.75 -0.34
CA PHE A 123 -6.80 -2.37 1.06
C PHE A 123 -7.53 -1.04 1.23
N GLU A 124 -8.39 -0.94 2.23
CA GLU A 124 -9.17 0.27 2.51
C GLU A 124 -9.14 0.62 3.99
N GLY A 125 -9.27 1.90 4.27
CA GLY A 125 -9.33 2.43 5.62
C GLY A 125 -9.94 3.83 5.65
N ASN A 126 -10.04 4.39 6.85
CA ASN A 126 -10.48 5.77 7.07
C ASN A 126 -9.29 6.59 7.56
N ASP A 127 -9.21 7.81 7.08
CA ASP A 127 -8.18 8.77 7.43
C ASP A 127 -8.75 10.20 7.32
N SER A 128 -7.91 11.19 7.46
CA SER A 128 -8.23 12.59 7.19
C SER A 128 -7.20 13.21 6.24
N HIS A 129 -7.66 14.04 5.34
CA HIS A 129 -6.80 14.84 4.47
C HIS A 129 -7.15 16.33 4.65
N GLU A 130 -6.19 17.13 5.11
CA GLU A 130 -6.40 18.57 5.44
C GLU A 130 -7.62 18.80 6.37
N GLY A 131 -7.76 17.94 7.39
CA GLY A 131 -8.86 17.99 8.35
C GLY A 131 -10.21 17.47 7.84
N ARG A 132 -10.29 17.01 6.59
CA ARG A 132 -11.49 16.43 6.00
C ARG A 132 -11.45 14.90 6.10
N PRO A 133 -12.48 14.24 6.64
CA PRO A 133 -12.56 12.78 6.64
C PRO A 133 -12.55 12.23 5.22
N VAL A 134 -11.74 11.20 4.98
CA VAL A 134 -11.62 10.49 3.70
C VAL A 134 -11.62 8.99 3.91
N ARG A 135 -12.12 8.24 2.94
CA ARG A 135 -11.73 6.84 2.78
C ARG A 135 -10.48 6.77 1.93
N VAL A 136 -9.56 5.92 2.32
CA VAL A 136 -8.31 5.65 1.61
C VAL A 136 -8.38 4.26 1.03
N ARG A 137 -7.92 4.11 -0.22
CA ARG A 137 -7.78 2.81 -0.88
C ARG A 137 -6.38 2.70 -1.45
N PHE A 138 -5.72 1.56 -1.17
CA PHE A 138 -4.51 1.13 -1.87
C PHE A 138 -4.83 -0.06 -2.77
N LEU A 139 -4.34 -0.01 -3.99
CA LEU A 139 -4.40 -1.12 -4.95
C LEU A 139 -2.99 -1.56 -5.32
N TRP A 140 -2.75 -2.86 -5.30
CA TRP A 140 -1.56 -3.49 -5.83
C TRP A 140 -1.92 -4.33 -7.04
N SER A 141 -1.19 -4.18 -8.14
CA SER A 141 -1.41 -4.89 -9.41
C SER A 141 -0.09 -5.13 -10.13
N ASP A 142 -0.15 -5.83 -11.26
CA ASP A 142 0.99 -6.07 -12.15
C ASP A 142 2.21 -6.68 -11.42
N ILE A 143 1.93 -7.51 -10.40
CA ILE A 143 2.95 -8.10 -9.54
C ILE A 143 3.60 -9.27 -10.26
N THR A 144 4.89 -9.12 -10.51
CA THR A 144 5.78 -10.13 -11.07
C THR A 144 7.08 -10.19 -10.25
N PRO A 145 7.99 -11.13 -10.49
CA PRO A 145 9.31 -11.08 -9.87
C PRO A 145 10.11 -9.80 -10.14
N ALA A 146 9.80 -9.08 -11.24
CA ALA A 146 10.54 -7.91 -11.69
C ALA A 146 9.76 -6.59 -11.65
N SER A 147 8.45 -6.62 -11.41
CA SER A 147 7.59 -5.44 -11.42
C SER A 147 6.49 -5.50 -10.37
N ALA A 148 5.97 -4.34 -10.01
CA ALA A 148 4.72 -4.18 -9.28
C ALA A 148 4.16 -2.77 -9.53
N ARG A 149 2.87 -2.60 -9.36
CA ARG A 149 2.19 -1.31 -9.42
C ARG A 149 1.38 -1.08 -8.16
N TRP A 150 1.46 0.12 -7.61
CA TRP A 150 0.65 0.56 -6.47
C TRP A 150 -0.07 1.86 -6.79
N GLU A 151 -1.30 1.98 -6.31
CA GLU A 151 -2.11 3.17 -6.46
C GLU A 151 -2.78 3.53 -5.15
N GLN A 152 -2.81 4.84 -4.85
CA GLN A 152 -3.61 5.41 -3.77
C GLN A 152 -4.76 6.21 -4.35
N ALA A 153 -5.93 6.03 -3.76
CA ALA A 153 -7.10 6.85 -4.05
C ALA A 153 -7.80 7.30 -2.78
N PHE A 154 -8.40 8.50 -2.84
CA PHE A 154 -9.25 9.03 -1.78
C PHE A 154 -10.70 9.13 -2.24
N SER A 155 -11.63 8.96 -1.29
CA SER A 155 -13.06 9.16 -1.47
C SER A 155 -13.61 9.99 -0.32
N VAL A 156 -14.47 10.94 -0.64
CA VAL A 156 -15.16 11.82 0.32
C VAL A 156 -16.64 11.51 0.45
N ASP A 157 -17.12 10.51 -0.26
CA ASP A 157 -18.53 10.13 -0.34
C ASP A 157 -18.82 8.66 0.05
N GLY A 158 -17.95 8.13 0.93
CA GLY A 158 -18.10 6.77 1.46
C GLY A 158 -17.66 5.68 0.49
N GLY A 159 -16.84 6.01 -0.52
CA GLY A 159 -16.32 5.03 -1.48
C GLY A 159 -17.16 4.88 -2.75
N ARG A 160 -18.08 5.81 -3.02
CA ARG A 160 -18.87 5.82 -4.28
C ARG A 160 -18.02 6.33 -5.44
N HIS A 161 -17.26 7.40 -5.22
CA HIS A 161 -16.31 7.95 -6.18
C HIS A 161 -14.91 7.99 -5.55
N TRP A 162 -13.90 7.73 -6.38
CA TRP A 162 -12.51 7.66 -5.96
C TRP A 162 -11.64 8.55 -6.85
N GLU A 163 -10.83 9.39 -6.24
CA GLU A 163 -9.78 10.14 -6.91
C GLU A 163 -8.47 9.41 -6.70
N THR A 164 -7.93 8.80 -7.76
CA THR A 164 -6.55 8.27 -7.74
C THR A 164 -5.60 9.45 -7.69
N ASN A 165 -4.75 9.51 -6.67
CA ASN A 165 -3.92 10.68 -6.40
C ASN A 165 -2.43 10.38 -6.21
N TRP A 166 -2.03 9.11 -6.17
CA TRP A 166 -0.63 8.69 -6.18
C TRP A 166 -0.51 7.33 -6.84
N VAL A 167 0.44 7.21 -7.76
CA VAL A 167 0.74 5.97 -8.50
C VAL A 167 2.23 5.72 -8.43
N MET A 168 2.61 4.50 -8.11
CA MET A 168 3.99 4.01 -8.13
C MET A 168 4.10 2.83 -9.08
N ASN A 169 5.07 2.89 -9.99
CA ASN A 169 5.51 1.73 -10.77
C ASN A 169 6.88 1.29 -10.24
N LEU A 170 6.94 0.06 -9.78
CA LEU A 170 8.13 -0.53 -9.20
C LEU A 170 8.79 -1.47 -10.22
N ALA A 171 10.11 -1.37 -10.35
CA ALA A 171 10.92 -2.26 -11.16
C ALA A 171 12.15 -2.72 -10.37
N ARG A 172 12.56 -3.98 -10.57
CA ARG A 172 13.84 -4.44 -10.03
C ARG A 172 15.00 -3.77 -10.74
N PRO A 173 16.07 -3.38 -10.01
CA PRO A 173 17.30 -2.94 -10.66
C PRO A 173 17.81 -4.01 -11.61
N ALA A 174 18.29 -3.61 -12.80
CA ALA A 174 18.99 -4.52 -13.67
C ALA A 174 20.27 -5.01 -12.97
N TYR A 175 20.46 -6.33 -12.89
CA TYR A 175 21.73 -6.88 -12.43
C TYR A 175 22.80 -6.59 -13.47
N HIS A 176 23.69 -5.64 -13.19
CA HIS A 176 24.95 -5.56 -13.94
C HIS A 176 25.82 -6.70 -13.45
N VAL A 177 25.90 -7.77 -14.22
CA VAL A 177 26.96 -8.76 -14.08
C VAL A 177 28.24 -8.05 -14.51
N ALA A 178 29.04 -7.60 -13.53
CA ALA A 178 30.38 -7.14 -13.81
C ALA A 178 31.18 -8.37 -14.29
N HIS A 179 31.42 -8.45 -15.57
CA HIS A 179 32.40 -9.39 -16.12
C HIS A 179 33.79 -8.87 -15.71
N HIS A 180 34.41 -9.57 -14.76
CA HIS A 180 35.82 -9.45 -14.44
C HIS A 180 36.63 -10.41 -15.33
#